data_8aa41376a360debd6347bc6f34f8fade
#
_entry.id   8aa41376a360debd6347bc6f34f8fade
#
_cell.length_a   1.000
_cell.length_b   1.000
_cell.length_c   1.000
_cell.angle_alpha   90.00
_cell.angle_beta   90.00
_cell.angle_gamma   90.00
#
_symmetry.space_group_name_H-M   'P 1'
#
loop_
_entity.id
_entity.type
_entity.pdbx_description
1 polymer ?
#
loop_
_entity_poly.entity_id
_entity_poly.type
_entity_poly.pdbx_seq_one_letter_code
_entity_poly.pdbx_strand_id
1 'polypeptide(L)'
;MDLAWDLWQKGEQPGHHLWGATHLDQHDIEVEIFPYQTFKFLNKIGRKLGLGDHLDQQIRILFSRTDYDVIYSACQTNTFLLALLRSLHLFHKPLVALIHHPLKQTLRNALFLNGHDHLLCLSSTTMQPYRLQPNLYKKMDLLEWGADLSFYDTKVPNVEVSVNNAPLLVSAGKTKRDHNTLVKAVSGIDCSLKIYCSATTAPTVAYSPERIEVTASNSHNNAVSYQAILAAYRRAFAIAIPLIETEALAGLTSLLDAMAVGKPVIMTRNKHIDLDLEKEGIGLWVEPGDLAGWQQAIAYLLAHPEEAAAMGARARYLCETKYNLDIFTNTLARTLKRVPV
;
A
#
# COMPACT_ATOMS: atom_id res chain seq x y z
N MET A 1 -1.65 -4.06 -12.83
CA MET A 1 -2.51 -5.18 -12.40
C MET A 1 -2.11 -6.47 -13.11
N ASP A 2 -1.90 -6.49 -14.42
CA ASP A 2 -1.56 -7.70 -15.19
C ASP A 2 -0.32 -8.42 -14.65
N LEU A 3 0.80 -7.69 -14.49
CA LEU A 3 2.01 -8.27 -13.89
C LEU A 3 1.76 -8.75 -12.44
N ALA A 4 1.02 -8.00 -11.64
CA ALA A 4 0.71 -8.40 -10.27
C ALA A 4 -0.19 -9.63 -10.22
N TRP A 5 -1.11 -9.76 -11.19
CA TRP A 5 -1.95 -10.95 -11.34
C TRP A 5 -1.13 -12.18 -11.69
N ASP A 6 -0.25 -12.07 -12.70
CA ASP A 6 0.65 -13.16 -13.10
C ASP A 6 1.58 -13.60 -11.96
N LEU A 7 2.11 -12.64 -11.19
CA LEU A 7 2.99 -12.93 -10.05
C LEU A 7 2.21 -13.56 -8.88
N TRP A 8 0.96 -13.16 -8.65
CA TRP A 8 0.09 -13.79 -7.66
C TRP A 8 -0.24 -15.23 -8.05
N GLN A 9 -0.63 -15.49 -9.31
CA GLN A 9 -0.89 -16.85 -9.81
C GLN A 9 0.32 -17.78 -9.64
N LYS A 10 1.54 -17.25 -9.78
CA LYS A 10 2.79 -17.98 -9.54
C LYS A 10 3.15 -18.13 -8.06
N GLY A 11 2.40 -17.50 -7.15
CA GLY A 11 2.71 -17.45 -5.73
C GLY A 11 3.96 -16.61 -5.41
N GLU A 12 4.30 -15.65 -6.25
CA GLU A 12 5.46 -14.76 -6.09
C GLU A 12 5.09 -13.43 -5.43
N GLN A 13 3.80 -13.06 -5.42
CA GLN A 13 3.25 -11.89 -4.73
C GLN A 13 1.94 -12.21 -4.00
N PRO A 14 1.65 -11.51 -2.90
CA PRO A 14 0.40 -11.69 -2.15
C PRO A 14 -0.81 -11.10 -2.87
N GLY A 15 -1.97 -11.67 -2.62
CA GLY A 15 -3.24 -11.29 -3.24
C GLY A 15 -3.74 -9.89 -2.86
N HIS A 16 -3.31 -9.35 -1.72
CA HIS A 16 -3.76 -8.01 -1.29
C HIS A 16 -3.31 -6.88 -2.22
N HIS A 17 -2.25 -7.08 -3.02
CA HIS A 17 -1.85 -6.12 -4.07
C HIS A 17 -2.86 -6.03 -5.22
N LEU A 18 -3.81 -6.95 -5.29
CA LEU A 18 -4.90 -6.99 -6.26
C LEU A 18 -6.22 -6.45 -5.70
N TRP A 19 -6.15 -5.80 -4.52
CA TRP A 19 -7.25 -5.01 -3.97
C TRP A 19 -8.57 -5.77 -3.83
N GLY A 20 -8.51 -7.02 -3.37
CA GLY A 20 -9.65 -7.89 -3.15
C GLY A 20 -10.05 -8.76 -4.34
N ALA A 21 -9.56 -8.47 -5.55
CA ALA A 21 -9.96 -9.21 -6.76
C ALA A 21 -9.71 -10.73 -6.69
N THR A 22 -8.78 -11.17 -5.85
CA THR A 22 -8.41 -12.58 -5.66
C THR A 22 -9.33 -13.38 -4.73
N HIS A 23 -10.23 -12.70 -4.00
CA HIS A 23 -11.08 -13.32 -2.97
C HIS A 23 -12.56 -12.95 -3.10
N LEU A 24 -12.94 -12.16 -4.11
CA LEU A 24 -14.34 -11.78 -4.33
C LEU A 24 -15.22 -12.96 -4.75
N ASP A 25 -14.64 -13.99 -5.37
CA ASP A 25 -15.31 -15.26 -5.69
C ASP A 25 -15.85 -15.99 -4.45
N GLN A 26 -15.17 -15.89 -3.32
CA GLN A 26 -15.64 -16.41 -2.02
C GLN A 26 -16.90 -15.71 -1.51
N HIS A 27 -17.27 -14.60 -2.14
CA HIS A 27 -18.47 -13.82 -1.83
C HIS A 27 -19.49 -13.84 -2.98
N ASP A 28 -19.47 -14.86 -3.86
CA ASP A 28 -20.37 -14.98 -5.03
C ASP A 28 -20.29 -13.77 -5.98
N ILE A 29 -19.11 -13.19 -6.14
CA ILE A 29 -18.84 -12.09 -7.08
C ILE A 29 -17.83 -12.57 -8.12
N GLU A 30 -18.28 -12.73 -9.34
CA GLU A 30 -17.43 -13.03 -10.49
C GLU A 30 -16.64 -11.80 -10.90
N VAL A 31 -15.33 -11.94 -11.12
CA VAL A 31 -14.41 -10.84 -11.42
C VAL A 31 -13.85 -10.95 -12.82
N GLU A 32 -14.16 -9.98 -13.68
CA GLU A 32 -13.46 -9.78 -14.96
C GLU A 32 -12.44 -8.65 -14.82
N ILE A 33 -11.18 -8.94 -15.12
CA ILE A 33 -10.09 -7.95 -15.05
C ILE A 33 -9.82 -7.37 -16.44
N PHE A 34 -9.94 -6.05 -16.57
CA PHE A 34 -9.56 -5.35 -17.80
C PHE A 34 -8.04 -5.04 -17.76
N PRO A 35 -7.22 -5.70 -18.61
CA PRO A 35 -5.78 -5.52 -18.64
C PRO A 35 -5.37 -4.07 -18.91
N TYR A 36 -4.25 -3.63 -18.35
CA TYR A 36 -3.73 -2.27 -18.52
C TYR A 36 -2.95 -2.15 -19.83
N GLN A 37 -3.12 -1.03 -20.53
CA GLN A 37 -2.36 -0.67 -21.73
C GLN A 37 -2.43 -1.68 -22.90
N THR A 38 -3.57 -2.26 -23.16
CA THR A 38 -3.78 -3.06 -24.38
C THR A 38 -3.59 -2.20 -25.63
N PHE A 39 -4.16 -0.98 -25.65
CA PHE A 39 -3.97 0.01 -26.73
C PHE A 39 -3.26 1.26 -26.21
N LYS A 40 -1.93 1.22 -26.14
CA LYS A 40 -1.08 2.29 -25.57
C LYS A 40 -1.32 3.68 -26.16
N PHE A 41 -1.74 3.78 -27.43
CA PHE A 41 -2.03 5.06 -28.08
C PHE A 41 -3.22 5.78 -27.45
N LEU A 42 -4.25 5.05 -26.98
CA LEU A 42 -5.41 5.64 -26.30
C LEU A 42 -5.00 6.33 -25.00
N ASN A 43 -4.07 5.75 -24.25
CA ASN A 43 -3.57 6.38 -23.03
C ASN A 43 -2.77 7.68 -23.33
N LYS A 44 -2.05 7.75 -24.47
CA LYS A 44 -1.41 8.99 -24.93
C LYS A 44 -2.46 10.07 -25.24
N ILE A 45 -3.55 9.69 -25.90
CA ILE A 45 -4.70 10.58 -26.17
C ILE A 45 -5.34 11.02 -24.85
N GLY A 46 -5.59 10.08 -23.94
CA GLY A 46 -6.18 10.36 -22.62
C GLY A 46 -5.42 11.41 -21.84
N ARG A 47 -4.08 11.34 -21.80
CA ARG A 47 -3.23 12.38 -21.19
C ARG A 47 -3.41 13.74 -21.82
N LYS A 48 -3.39 13.80 -23.17
CA LYS A 48 -3.56 15.07 -23.92
C LYS A 48 -4.93 15.72 -23.68
N LEU A 49 -5.98 14.92 -23.54
CA LEU A 49 -7.35 15.39 -23.31
C LEU A 49 -7.69 15.57 -21.82
N GLY A 50 -6.74 15.34 -20.91
CA GLY A 50 -7.01 15.42 -19.47
C GLY A 50 -7.91 14.28 -18.93
N LEU A 51 -8.10 13.18 -19.70
CA LEU A 51 -8.90 12.03 -19.30
C LEU A 51 -8.10 10.97 -18.50
N GLY A 52 -6.78 11.21 -18.32
CA GLY A 52 -5.91 10.33 -17.55
C GLY A 52 -5.20 9.25 -18.38
N ASP A 53 -4.42 8.41 -17.69
CA ASP A 53 -3.57 7.37 -18.29
C ASP A 53 -4.31 6.04 -18.57
N HIS A 54 -5.60 5.97 -18.27
CA HIS A 54 -6.42 4.74 -18.33
C HIS A 54 -7.57 4.84 -19.33
N LEU A 55 -7.43 5.71 -20.36
CA LEU A 55 -8.46 5.86 -21.38
C LEU A 55 -8.71 4.56 -22.15
N ASP A 56 -7.67 3.77 -22.39
CA ASP A 56 -7.76 2.45 -23.01
C ASP A 56 -8.75 1.51 -22.27
N GLN A 57 -8.56 1.34 -20.97
CA GLN A 57 -9.44 0.48 -20.17
C GLN A 57 -10.89 1.00 -20.17
N GLN A 58 -11.08 2.31 -20.00
CA GLN A 58 -12.40 2.93 -19.95
C GLN A 58 -13.16 2.75 -21.27
N ILE A 59 -12.48 2.91 -22.42
CA ILE A 59 -13.09 2.70 -23.73
C ILE A 59 -13.46 1.22 -23.92
N ARG A 60 -12.60 0.29 -23.52
CA ARG A 60 -12.93 -1.15 -23.63
C ARG A 60 -14.09 -1.55 -22.75
N ILE A 61 -14.22 -0.95 -21.56
CA ILE A 61 -15.39 -1.13 -20.69
C ILE A 61 -16.67 -0.63 -21.38
N LEU A 62 -16.64 0.56 -22.01
CA LEU A 62 -17.80 1.13 -22.71
C LEU A 62 -18.28 0.26 -23.87
N PHE A 63 -17.37 -0.45 -24.55
CA PHE A 63 -17.67 -1.31 -25.69
C PHE A 63 -17.64 -2.80 -25.36
N SER A 64 -17.54 -3.17 -24.06
CA SER A 64 -17.62 -4.56 -23.64
C SER A 64 -18.99 -5.15 -23.97
N ARG A 65 -18.99 -6.40 -24.40
CA ARG A 65 -20.20 -7.19 -24.60
C ARG A 65 -20.62 -7.95 -23.34
N THR A 66 -19.73 -8.01 -22.35
CA THR A 66 -20.02 -8.64 -21.06
C THR A 66 -21.05 -7.79 -20.32
N ASP A 67 -22.11 -8.40 -19.87
CA ASP A 67 -23.08 -7.75 -18.98
C ASP A 67 -22.56 -7.88 -17.54
N TYR A 68 -22.07 -6.78 -17.00
CA TYR A 68 -21.56 -6.69 -15.61
C TYR A 68 -22.46 -5.77 -14.79
N ASP A 69 -22.62 -6.10 -13.52
CA ASP A 69 -23.48 -5.36 -12.58
C ASP A 69 -22.82 -4.09 -12.06
N VAL A 70 -21.50 -4.13 -11.79
CA VAL A 70 -20.75 -3.01 -11.19
C VAL A 70 -19.34 -2.93 -11.75
N ILE A 71 -18.80 -1.72 -11.85
CA ILE A 71 -17.40 -1.48 -12.18
C ILE A 71 -16.68 -1.05 -10.89
N TYR A 72 -15.72 -1.83 -10.48
CA TYR A 72 -14.83 -1.51 -9.37
C TYR A 72 -13.47 -1.03 -9.87
N SER A 73 -13.09 0.18 -9.52
CA SER A 73 -11.77 0.73 -9.80
C SER A 73 -10.88 0.63 -8.56
N ALA A 74 -9.86 -0.19 -8.62
CA ALA A 74 -8.85 -0.30 -7.57
C ALA A 74 -7.89 0.91 -7.50
N CYS A 75 -8.16 1.99 -8.25
CA CYS A 75 -7.37 3.22 -8.23
C CYS A 75 -8.23 4.43 -8.58
N GLN A 76 -8.04 5.49 -7.83
CA GLN A 76 -8.82 6.73 -7.89
C GLN A 76 -8.76 7.52 -9.21
N THR A 77 -7.88 7.17 -10.15
CA THR A 77 -7.73 7.94 -11.41
C THR A 77 -8.22 7.21 -12.65
N ASN A 78 -8.62 5.94 -12.51
CA ASN A 78 -8.79 5.04 -13.65
C ASN A 78 -10.16 5.14 -14.34
N THR A 79 -11.15 5.78 -13.73
CA THR A 79 -12.54 5.80 -14.17
C THR A 79 -13.11 7.20 -14.42
N PHE A 80 -12.24 8.19 -14.70
CA PHE A 80 -12.68 9.58 -14.86
C PHE A 80 -13.67 9.79 -16.02
N LEU A 81 -13.40 9.20 -17.20
CA LEU A 81 -14.30 9.28 -18.35
C LEU A 81 -15.66 8.62 -18.05
N LEU A 82 -15.65 7.44 -17.42
CA LEU A 82 -16.90 6.75 -17.04
C LEU A 82 -17.71 7.59 -16.05
N ALA A 83 -17.06 8.19 -15.05
CA ALA A 83 -17.69 9.09 -14.09
C ALA A 83 -18.28 10.35 -14.76
N LEU A 84 -17.55 10.92 -15.73
CA LEU A 84 -18.05 12.06 -16.51
C LEU A 84 -19.28 11.66 -17.35
N LEU A 85 -19.23 10.54 -18.07
CA LEU A 85 -20.36 10.06 -18.87
C LEU A 85 -21.58 9.74 -17.99
N ARG A 86 -21.34 9.19 -16.79
CA ARG A 86 -22.39 8.95 -15.80
C ARG A 86 -23.04 10.25 -15.30
N SER A 87 -22.24 11.28 -15.03
CA SER A 87 -22.75 12.61 -14.67
C SER A 87 -23.59 13.26 -15.78
N LEU A 88 -23.38 12.84 -17.04
CA LEU A 88 -24.16 13.27 -18.21
C LEU A 88 -25.32 12.31 -18.57
N HIS A 89 -25.59 11.30 -17.75
CA HIS A 89 -26.59 10.24 -17.99
C HIS A 89 -26.35 9.44 -19.29
N LEU A 90 -25.12 9.40 -19.79
CA LEU A 90 -24.71 8.64 -20.98
C LEU A 90 -24.14 7.26 -20.63
N PHE A 91 -23.93 6.97 -19.38
CA PHE A 91 -23.46 5.69 -18.85
C PHE A 91 -24.22 5.35 -17.56
N HIS A 92 -24.75 4.13 -17.46
CA HIS A 92 -25.70 3.78 -16.39
C HIS A 92 -25.16 2.76 -15.39
N LYS A 93 -24.14 1.96 -15.78
CA LYS A 93 -23.59 0.96 -14.85
C LYS A 93 -22.97 1.60 -13.62
N PRO A 94 -23.18 1.04 -12.42
CA PRO A 94 -22.66 1.56 -11.18
C PRO A 94 -21.13 1.61 -11.15
N LEU A 95 -20.59 2.64 -10.52
CA LEU A 95 -19.16 2.86 -10.37
C LEU A 95 -18.77 2.90 -8.90
N VAL A 96 -17.82 2.07 -8.51
CA VAL A 96 -17.16 2.08 -7.20
C VAL A 96 -15.67 2.34 -7.39
N ALA A 97 -15.08 3.24 -6.62
CA ALA A 97 -13.65 3.50 -6.70
C ALA A 97 -12.97 3.48 -5.33
N LEU A 98 -11.74 2.95 -5.31
CA LEU A 98 -10.86 2.97 -4.15
C LEU A 98 -10.01 4.25 -4.18
N ILE A 99 -10.06 5.03 -3.11
CA ILE A 99 -9.34 6.28 -2.92
C ILE A 99 -8.13 6.03 -2.03
N HIS A 100 -6.94 6.09 -2.62
CA HIS A 100 -5.68 5.83 -1.93
C HIS A 100 -5.12 7.06 -1.23
N HIS A 101 -5.33 8.25 -1.79
CA HIS A 101 -4.74 9.49 -1.32
C HIS A 101 -5.75 10.62 -1.35
N PRO A 102 -5.61 11.63 -0.48
CA PRO A 102 -6.45 12.82 -0.53
C PRO A 102 -6.45 13.45 -1.92
N LEU A 103 -7.63 13.77 -2.44
CA LEU A 103 -7.78 14.41 -3.74
C LEU A 103 -7.78 15.93 -3.60
N LYS A 104 -7.06 16.62 -4.49
CA LYS A 104 -7.10 18.09 -4.54
C LYS A 104 -8.51 18.59 -4.85
N GLN A 105 -8.91 19.69 -4.23
CA GLN A 105 -10.20 20.36 -4.46
C GLN A 105 -10.20 21.05 -5.85
N THR A 106 -10.53 20.28 -6.88
CA THR A 106 -10.62 20.77 -8.28
C THR A 106 -11.95 20.36 -8.89
N LEU A 107 -12.44 21.11 -9.89
CA LEU A 107 -13.66 20.76 -10.62
C LEU A 107 -13.58 19.33 -11.20
N ARG A 108 -12.42 18.94 -11.74
CA ARG A 108 -12.20 17.60 -12.27
C ARG A 108 -12.42 16.52 -11.19
N ASN A 109 -11.84 16.70 -10.02
CA ASN A 109 -12.00 15.74 -8.93
C ASN A 109 -13.42 15.75 -8.35
N ALA A 110 -14.09 16.90 -8.35
CA ALA A 110 -15.51 16.98 -7.99
C ALA A 110 -16.39 16.19 -8.97
N LEU A 111 -16.16 16.32 -10.28
CA LEU A 111 -16.86 15.51 -11.30
C LEU A 111 -16.58 14.01 -11.13
N PHE A 112 -15.32 13.63 -10.90
CA PHE A 112 -14.94 12.25 -10.63
C PHE A 112 -15.72 11.69 -9.42
N LEU A 113 -15.66 12.37 -8.29
CA LEU A 113 -16.30 11.93 -7.05
C LEU A 113 -17.83 11.84 -7.19
N ASN A 114 -18.46 12.84 -7.81
CA ASN A 114 -19.92 12.86 -7.97
C ASN A 114 -20.43 11.79 -8.95
N GLY A 115 -19.63 11.43 -9.96
CA GLY A 115 -19.97 10.41 -10.94
C GLY A 115 -19.90 8.97 -10.43
N HIS A 116 -19.35 8.74 -9.22
CA HIS A 116 -19.34 7.42 -8.59
C HIS A 116 -20.52 7.24 -7.66
N ASP A 117 -21.02 6.00 -7.57
CA ASP A 117 -22.07 5.60 -6.64
C ASP A 117 -21.52 5.41 -5.24
N HIS A 118 -20.30 4.86 -5.15
CA HIS A 118 -19.63 4.64 -3.88
C HIS A 118 -18.12 4.85 -3.98
N LEU A 119 -17.51 5.31 -2.89
CA LEU A 119 -16.09 5.62 -2.78
C LEU A 119 -15.53 4.97 -1.52
N LEU A 120 -14.62 4.03 -1.70
CA LEU A 120 -13.93 3.36 -0.60
C LEU A 120 -12.62 4.08 -0.33
N CYS A 121 -12.38 4.50 0.89
CA CYS A 121 -11.21 5.29 1.27
C CYS A 121 -10.27 4.46 2.15
N LEU A 122 -8.98 4.41 1.81
CA LEU A 122 -7.98 3.67 2.61
C LEU A 122 -7.62 4.36 3.93
N SER A 123 -8.02 5.62 4.10
CA SER A 123 -7.74 6.39 5.31
C SER A 123 -8.87 7.40 5.56
N SER A 124 -9.15 7.65 6.83
CA SER A 124 -10.12 8.65 7.27
C SER A 124 -9.75 10.06 6.79
N THR A 125 -8.45 10.35 6.67
CA THR A 125 -7.96 11.66 6.20
C THR A 125 -8.32 11.93 4.73
N THR A 126 -8.57 10.89 3.92
CA THR A 126 -9.06 11.07 2.54
C THR A 126 -10.51 11.51 2.50
N MET A 127 -11.29 11.23 3.53
CA MET A 127 -12.71 11.60 3.67
C MET A 127 -12.90 12.99 4.30
N GLN A 128 -11.98 13.42 5.16
CA GLN A 128 -12.07 14.68 5.93
C GLN A 128 -12.44 15.92 5.11
N PRO A 129 -11.84 16.17 3.92
CA PRO A 129 -12.16 17.37 3.11
C PRO A 129 -13.61 17.44 2.65
N TYR A 130 -14.34 16.33 2.68
CA TYR A 130 -15.72 16.19 2.18
C TYR A 130 -16.77 16.13 3.29
N ARG A 131 -16.35 16.21 4.57
CA ARG A 131 -17.24 16.10 5.74
C ARG A 131 -18.39 17.12 5.73
N LEU A 132 -18.15 18.30 5.17
CA LEU A 132 -19.16 19.36 5.03
C LEU A 132 -20.01 19.25 3.73
N GLN A 133 -19.84 18.17 2.96
CA GLN A 133 -20.58 17.88 1.74
C GLN A 133 -21.42 16.60 1.94
N PRO A 134 -22.60 16.67 2.59
CA PRO A 134 -23.33 15.47 3.04
C PRO A 134 -23.66 14.49 1.90
N ASN A 135 -23.98 15.00 0.72
CA ASN A 135 -24.31 14.16 -0.44
C ASN A 135 -23.13 13.35 -0.96
N LEU A 136 -21.92 13.86 -0.83
CA LEU A 136 -20.70 13.16 -1.21
C LEU A 136 -20.21 12.29 -0.07
N TYR A 137 -20.20 12.82 1.16
CA TYR A 137 -19.70 12.09 2.33
C TYR A 137 -20.46 10.79 2.60
N LYS A 138 -21.80 10.77 2.38
CA LYS A 138 -22.62 9.55 2.53
C LYS A 138 -22.29 8.42 1.54
N LYS A 139 -21.55 8.74 0.44
CA LYS A 139 -21.08 7.77 -0.52
C LYS A 139 -19.67 7.24 -0.18
N MET A 140 -19.07 7.69 0.93
CA MET A 140 -17.71 7.36 1.31
C MET A 140 -17.71 6.45 2.53
N ASP A 141 -17.02 5.33 2.42
CA ASP A 141 -16.73 4.44 3.54
C ASP A 141 -15.23 4.22 3.70
N LEU A 142 -14.80 4.02 4.94
CA LEU A 142 -13.44 3.60 5.24
C LEU A 142 -13.28 2.11 4.90
N LEU A 143 -12.24 1.79 4.14
CA LEU A 143 -11.86 0.42 3.84
C LEU A 143 -10.40 0.21 4.25
N GLU A 144 -10.19 -0.34 5.43
CA GLU A 144 -8.84 -0.60 5.95
C GLU A 144 -8.16 -1.71 5.15
N TRP A 145 -6.98 -1.41 4.61
CA TRP A 145 -6.23 -2.38 3.81
C TRP A 145 -5.68 -3.50 4.68
N GLY A 146 -5.70 -4.73 4.16
CA GLY A 146 -5.32 -5.93 4.90
C GLY A 146 -4.34 -6.81 4.15
N ALA A 147 -3.47 -7.50 4.88
CA ALA A 147 -2.46 -8.41 4.36
C ALA A 147 -3.06 -9.78 3.99
N ASP A 148 -2.54 -10.40 2.93
CA ASP A 148 -2.81 -11.79 2.56
C ASP A 148 -1.98 -12.74 3.45
N LEU A 149 -2.49 -13.07 4.64
CA LEU A 149 -1.75 -13.85 5.64
C LEU A 149 -1.37 -15.23 5.13
N SER A 150 -2.19 -15.83 4.26
CA SER A 150 -1.89 -17.15 3.71
C SER A 150 -0.60 -17.15 2.89
N PHE A 151 -0.33 -16.06 2.16
CA PHE A 151 0.94 -15.88 1.45
C PHE A 151 2.13 -15.77 2.41
N TYR A 152 2.00 -14.98 3.48
CA TYR A 152 3.10 -14.80 4.44
C TYR A 152 3.42 -16.10 5.19
N ASP A 153 2.41 -16.90 5.52
CA ASP A 153 2.60 -18.14 6.26
C ASP A 153 3.16 -19.28 5.40
N THR A 154 2.80 -19.33 4.11
CA THR A 154 3.14 -20.45 3.24
C THR A 154 4.29 -20.18 2.28
N LYS A 155 4.48 -18.93 1.84
CA LYS A 155 5.45 -18.58 0.78
C LYS A 155 6.70 -17.86 1.29
N VAL A 156 6.67 -17.39 2.53
CA VAL A 156 7.84 -16.73 3.13
C VAL A 156 8.58 -17.72 4.02
N PRO A 157 9.84 -18.06 3.69
CA PRO A 157 10.58 -19.04 4.49
C PRO A 157 10.76 -18.59 5.94
N ASN A 158 10.58 -19.50 6.89
CA ASN A 158 11.05 -19.30 8.25
C ASN A 158 12.57 -19.36 8.23
N VAL A 159 13.21 -18.29 8.66
CA VAL A 159 14.67 -18.20 8.71
C VAL A 159 15.09 -18.22 10.16
N GLU A 160 15.90 -19.20 10.55
CA GLU A 160 16.53 -19.18 11.87
C GLU A 160 17.49 -18.00 11.94
N VAL A 161 17.33 -17.19 12.98
CA VAL A 161 18.23 -16.05 13.24
C VAL A 161 19.50 -16.64 13.85
N SER A 162 20.61 -16.56 13.11
CA SER A 162 21.92 -16.97 13.66
C SER A 162 22.28 -16.02 14.80
N VAL A 163 22.56 -16.58 15.96
CA VAL A 163 22.87 -15.84 17.21
C VAL A 163 24.18 -15.02 17.11
N ASN A 164 25.02 -15.30 16.10
CA ASN A 164 26.34 -14.70 15.96
C ASN A 164 26.43 -13.51 15.00
N ASN A 165 25.31 -13.04 14.41
CA ASN A 165 25.30 -11.90 13.51
C ASN A 165 24.84 -10.64 14.22
N ALA A 166 25.44 -9.49 13.88
CA ALA A 166 24.98 -8.17 14.35
C ALA A 166 23.46 -8.01 14.10
N PRO A 167 22.72 -7.37 15.02
CA PRO A 167 21.27 -7.12 14.84
C PRO A 167 20.99 -6.44 13.51
N LEU A 168 20.01 -6.95 12.76
CA LEU A 168 19.67 -6.46 11.43
C LEU A 168 18.44 -5.58 11.46
N LEU A 169 18.57 -4.32 11.02
CA LEU A 169 17.47 -3.41 10.68
C LEU A 169 17.21 -3.51 9.19
N VAL A 170 15.94 -3.58 8.77
CA VAL A 170 15.60 -3.64 7.34
C VAL A 170 14.64 -2.53 6.97
N SER A 171 14.89 -1.90 5.82
CA SER A 171 14.00 -0.92 5.20
C SER A 171 13.68 -1.32 3.77
N ALA A 172 12.40 -1.31 3.39
CA ALA A 172 12.00 -1.51 2.00
C ALA A 172 10.95 -0.48 1.56
N GLY A 173 11.11 0.01 0.33
CA GLY A 173 10.13 0.89 -0.27
C GLY A 173 10.69 1.77 -1.39
N LYS A 174 9.81 2.10 -2.34
CA LYS A 174 10.18 2.79 -3.59
C LYS A 174 9.73 4.26 -3.64
N THR A 175 8.84 4.68 -2.72
CA THR A 175 8.16 5.99 -2.83
C THR A 175 8.30 6.77 -1.54
N LYS A 176 8.67 8.04 -1.64
CA LYS A 176 8.73 8.97 -0.51
C LYS A 176 9.60 8.49 0.66
N ARG A 177 10.74 7.84 0.38
CA ARG A 177 11.67 7.34 1.42
C ARG A 177 12.77 8.36 1.72
N ASP A 178 13.07 8.51 3.02
CA ASP A 178 14.21 9.26 3.54
C ASP A 178 15.31 8.31 4.05
N HIS A 179 15.90 7.57 3.11
CA HIS A 179 16.99 6.67 3.45
C HIS A 179 18.26 7.41 3.88
N ASN A 180 18.43 8.69 3.53
CA ASN A 180 19.57 9.48 3.96
C ASN A 180 19.60 9.70 5.49
N THR A 181 18.46 10.07 6.06
CA THR A 181 18.33 10.22 7.52
C THR A 181 18.52 8.88 8.23
N LEU A 182 17.95 7.79 7.71
CA LEU A 182 18.10 6.45 8.28
C LEU A 182 19.57 5.98 8.27
N VAL A 183 20.29 6.14 7.15
CA VAL A 183 21.71 5.80 7.03
C VAL A 183 22.56 6.56 8.05
N LYS A 184 22.33 7.86 8.19
CA LYS A 184 23.01 8.67 9.21
C LYS A 184 22.72 8.21 10.64
N ALA A 185 21.46 7.82 10.91
CA ALA A 185 21.05 7.36 12.23
C ALA A 185 21.77 6.06 12.62
N VAL A 186 21.89 5.12 11.71
CA VAL A 186 22.53 3.81 11.95
C VAL A 186 24.05 3.91 12.09
N SER A 187 24.70 4.93 11.53
CA SER A 187 26.16 5.04 11.46
C SER A 187 26.87 5.02 12.82
N GLY A 188 26.18 5.39 13.91
CA GLY A 188 26.72 5.38 15.28
C GLY A 188 26.21 4.25 16.16
N ILE A 189 25.41 3.32 15.63
CA ILE A 189 24.73 2.26 16.40
C ILE A 189 25.29 0.90 15.99
N ASP A 190 25.45 -0.03 16.93
CA ASP A 190 25.95 -1.36 16.65
C ASP A 190 24.86 -2.29 16.10
N CYS A 191 24.46 -2.03 14.86
CA CYS A 191 23.57 -2.88 14.06
C CYS A 191 23.91 -2.80 12.57
N SER A 192 23.44 -3.76 11.80
CA SER A 192 23.50 -3.77 10.33
C SER A 192 22.21 -3.21 9.75
N LEU A 193 22.29 -2.55 8.60
CA LEU A 193 21.13 -2.04 7.88
C LEU A 193 21.06 -2.61 6.46
N LYS A 194 19.91 -3.13 6.07
CA LYS A 194 19.63 -3.54 4.70
C LYS A 194 18.51 -2.73 4.10
N ILE A 195 18.77 -2.10 2.94
CA ILE A 195 17.82 -1.24 2.25
C ILE A 195 17.45 -1.83 0.89
N TYR A 196 16.15 -1.99 0.65
CA TYR A 196 15.59 -2.32 -0.67
C TYR A 196 14.81 -1.11 -1.19
N CYS A 197 15.29 -0.48 -2.26
CA CYS A 197 14.72 0.77 -2.74
C CYS A 197 14.68 0.87 -4.27
N SER A 198 14.13 1.97 -4.79
CA SER A 198 14.34 2.37 -6.19
C SER A 198 15.61 3.21 -6.29
N ALA A 199 16.20 3.29 -7.48
CA ALA A 199 17.36 4.18 -7.72
C ALA A 199 17.09 5.63 -7.33
N THR A 200 15.84 6.10 -7.47
CA THR A 200 15.44 7.48 -7.12
C THR A 200 15.32 7.73 -5.62
N THR A 201 15.26 6.69 -4.80
CA THR A 201 15.17 6.79 -3.35
C THR A 201 16.38 6.16 -2.64
N ALA A 202 17.39 5.73 -3.40
CA ALA A 202 18.64 5.25 -2.85
C ALA A 202 19.35 6.35 -2.04
N PRO A 203 20.02 6.00 -0.93
CA PRO A 203 20.76 6.97 -0.15
C PRO A 203 21.89 7.57 -0.99
N THR A 204 22.10 8.89 -0.83
CA THR A 204 23.17 9.65 -1.49
C THR A 204 24.29 10.04 -0.55
N VAL A 205 24.09 9.86 0.76
CA VAL A 205 25.11 10.09 1.79
C VAL A 205 26.10 8.93 1.85
N ALA A 206 27.34 9.22 2.26
CA ALA A 206 28.36 8.19 2.44
C ALA A 206 27.97 7.20 3.57
N TYR A 207 28.27 5.94 3.40
CA TYR A 207 28.08 4.87 4.39
C TYR A 207 29.12 3.76 4.25
N SER A 208 29.29 2.95 5.31
CA SER A 208 30.16 1.77 5.28
C SER A 208 29.43 0.58 4.63
N PRO A 209 29.92 0.06 3.49
CA PRO A 209 29.30 -1.10 2.84
C PRO A 209 29.33 -2.39 3.67
N GLU A 210 30.21 -2.46 4.65
CA GLU A 210 30.32 -3.61 5.56
C GLU A 210 29.13 -3.71 6.52
N ARG A 211 28.51 -2.57 6.84
CA ARG A 211 27.39 -2.47 7.78
C ARG A 211 26.06 -2.14 7.10
N ILE A 212 26.09 -1.49 5.95
CA ILE A 212 24.90 -1.01 5.24
C ILE A 212 24.89 -1.56 3.82
N GLU A 213 23.97 -2.48 3.57
CA GLU A 213 23.73 -3.03 2.24
C GLU A 213 22.56 -2.32 1.57
N VAL A 214 22.77 -1.79 0.37
CA VAL A 214 21.73 -1.12 -0.43
C VAL A 214 21.49 -1.88 -1.73
N THR A 215 20.28 -2.36 -1.92
CA THR A 215 19.82 -2.98 -3.16
C THR A 215 18.83 -2.05 -3.84
N ALA A 216 19.33 -1.28 -4.81
CA ALA A 216 18.52 -0.35 -5.59
C ALA A 216 18.08 -0.98 -6.91
N SER A 217 16.78 -1.08 -7.17
CA SER A 217 16.24 -1.58 -8.44
C SER A 217 16.03 -0.44 -9.43
N ASN A 218 16.63 -0.59 -10.61
CA ASN A 218 16.28 0.22 -11.79
C ASN A 218 15.21 -0.54 -12.55
N SER A 219 13.98 -0.06 -12.56
CA SER A 219 12.81 -0.58 -13.32
C SER A 219 12.92 -2.05 -13.81
N HIS A 220 11.92 -2.80 -13.71
CA HIS A 220 11.56 -4.14 -14.22
C HIS A 220 12.63 -5.26 -14.35
N ASN A 221 13.91 -5.01 -14.61
CA ASN A 221 14.88 -6.06 -14.93
C ASN A 221 15.80 -6.52 -13.80
N ASN A 222 15.83 -5.84 -12.65
CA ASN A 222 16.62 -6.24 -11.46
C ASN A 222 15.78 -6.11 -10.17
N ALA A 223 14.52 -6.44 -10.24
CA ALA A 223 13.66 -6.38 -9.07
C ALA A 223 14.02 -7.53 -8.12
N VAL A 224 14.39 -7.20 -6.89
CA VAL A 224 14.45 -8.19 -5.80
C VAL A 224 13.07 -8.83 -5.66
N SER A 225 13.01 -10.14 -5.54
CA SER A 225 11.74 -10.83 -5.35
C SER A 225 11.09 -10.38 -4.04
N TYR A 226 9.76 -10.31 -4.05
CA TYR A 226 9.01 -9.94 -2.85
C TYR A 226 9.31 -10.87 -1.68
N GLN A 227 9.43 -12.16 -1.95
CA GLN A 227 9.80 -13.18 -0.97
C GLN A 227 11.18 -12.93 -0.34
N ALA A 228 12.17 -12.46 -1.11
CA ALA A 228 13.49 -12.13 -0.58
C ALA A 228 13.45 -10.93 0.38
N ILE A 229 12.60 -9.93 0.10
CA ILE A 229 12.38 -8.80 1.01
C ILE A 229 11.74 -9.29 2.31
N LEU A 230 10.71 -10.12 2.23
CA LEU A 230 10.02 -10.65 3.41
C LEU A 230 10.90 -11.62 4.22
N ALA A 231 11.74 -12.39 3.57
CA ALA A 231 12.75 -13.22 4.26
C ALA A 231 13.76 -12.35 5.05
N ALA A 232 14.17 -11.20 4.48
CA ALA A 232 14.98 -10.22 5.22
C ALA A 232 14.20 -9.60 6.40
N TYR A 233 12.91 -9.29 6.22
CA TYR A 233 12.03 -8.80 7.29
C TYR A 233 11.96 -9.80 8.45
N ARG A 234 11.79 -11.10 8.17
CA ARG A 234 11.77 -12.13 9.22
C ARG A 234 13.06 -12.22 10.04
N ARG A 235 14.20 -11.91 9.42
CA ARG A 235 15.52 -11.90 10.11
C ARG A 235 15.77 -10.61 10.90
N ALA A 236 15.07 -9.53 10.58
CA ALA A 236 15.26 -8.23 11.20
C ALA A 236 14.82 -8.23 12.67
N PHE A 237 15.50 -7.43 13.51
CA PHE A 237 14.99 -7.13 14.84
C PHE A 237 13.85 -6.11 14.78
N ALA A 238 13.86 -5.21 13.79
CA ALA A 238 12.80 -4.24 13.52
C ALA A 238 12.77 -3.85 12.03
N ILE A 239 11.65 -3.29 11.59
CA ILE A 239 11.48 -2.75 10.25
C ILE A 239 11.45 -1.21 10.32
N ALA A 240 12.33 -0.57 9.53
CA ALA A 240 12.41 0.89 9.42
C ALA A 240 11.65 1.38 8.19
N ILE A 241 10.73 2.32 8.40
CA ILE A 241 9.94 2.96 7.33
C ILE A 241 10.20 4.48 7.36
N PRO A 242 11.39 4.92 6.89
CA PRO A 242 11.74 6.33 6.85
C PRO A 242 11.01 7.03 5.71
N LEU A 243 10.24 8.06 6.01
CA LEU A 243 9.50 8.85 5.02
C LEU A 243 9.98 10.30 5.03
N ILE A 244 10.03 10.93 3.86
CA ILE A 244 10.00 12.38 3.77
C ILE A 244 8.58 12.86 4.12
N GLU A 245 8.44 14.10 4.57
CA GLU A 245 7.12 14.70 4.75
C GLU A 245 6.29 14.60 3.47
N THR A 246 5.04 14.16 3.58
CA THR A 246 4.22 13.85 2.40
C THR A 246 2.73 13.98 2.69
N GLU A 247 1.96 14.43 1.69
CA GLU A 247 0.50 14.40 1.68
C GLU A 247 -0.08 13.09 1.11
N ALA A 248 0.75 12.07 0.91
CA ALA A 248 0.33 10.78 0.42
C ALA A 248 0.26 9.74 1.54
N LEU A 249 -0.61 8.75 1.40
CA LEU A 249 -0.64 7.56 2.25
C LEU A 249 0.55 6.65 1.90
N ALA A 250 1.77 7.12 2.23
CA ALA A 250 3.01 6.39 1.98
C ALA A 250 3.39 5.50 3.16
N GLY A 251 4.04 4.37 2.89
CA GLY A 251 4.54 3.45 3.91
C GLY A 251 3.57 2.34 4.30
N LEU A 252 2.29 2.41 3.94
CA LEU A 252 1.27 1.46 4.37
C LEU A 252 1.58 0.02 3.96
N THR A 253 2.08 -0.23 2.73
CA THR A 253 2.49 -1.57 2.30
C THR A 253 3.58 -2.15 3.20
N SER A 254 4.65 -1.38 3.44
CA SER A 254 5.76 -1.84 4.29
C SER A 254 5.34 -2.03 5.75
N LEU A 255 4.37 -1.25 6.23
CA LEU A 255 3.77 -1.41 7.55
C LEU A 255 3.00 -2.73 7.64
N LEU A 256 2.11 -3.01 6.68
CA LEU A 256 1.37 -4.28 6.63
C LEU A 256 2.30 -5.49 6.48
N ASP A 257 3.35 -5.39 5.66
CA ASP A 257 4.36 -6.43 5.52
C ASP A 257 5.05 -6.73 6.86
N ALA A 258 5.47 -5.68 7.57
CA ALA A 258 6.12 -5.81 8.87
C ALA A 258 5.19 -6.46 9.91
N MET A 259 3.94 -6.02 9.95
CA MET A 259 2.91 -6.57 10.83
C MET A 259 2.63 -8.04 10.49
N ALA A 260 2.47 -8.37 9.22
CA ALA A 260 2.19 -9.74 8.77
C ALA A 260 3.31 -10.72 9.10
N VAL A 261 4.58 -10.28 9.08
CA VAL A 261 5.73 -11.11 9.50
C VAL A 261 6.02 -11.02 11.01
N GLY A 262 5.23 -10.28 11.78
CA GLY A 262 5.35 -10.18 13.24
C GLY A 262 6.58 -9.39 13.70
N LYS A 263 6.90 -8.28 13.07
CA LYS A 263 8.05 -7.43 13.43
C LYS A 263 7.62 -6.06 13.93
N PRO A 264 8.33 -5.52 14.96
CA PRO A 264 8.10 -4.15 15.40
C PRO A 264 8.52 -3.16 14.32
N VAL A 265 7.87 -2.01 14.30
CA VAL A 265 8.06 -0.99 13.28
C VAL A 265 8.62 0.29 13.89
N ILE A 266 9.64 0.87 13.28
CA ILE A 266 10.03 2.26 13.48
C ILE A 266 9.64 3.01 12.21
N MET A 267 8.76 3.99 12.31
CA MET A 267 8.22 4.67 11.14
C MET A 267 8.17 6.18 11.31
N THR A 268 8.51 6.90 10.25
CA THR A 268 8.25 8.35 10.22
C THR A 268 6.75 8.59 10.30
N ARG A 269 6.34 9.49 11.23
CA ARG A 269 4.93 9.85 11.42
C ARG A 269 4.32 10.35 10.12
N ASN A 270 3.23 9.69 9.72
CA ASN A 270 2.44 10.07 8.55
C ASN A 270 0.98 10.27 8.98
N LYS A 271 0.51 11.51 8.94
CA LYS A 271 -0.86 11.89 9.35
C LYS A 271 -1.98 11.19 8.58
N HIS A 272 -1.65 10.54 7.45
CA HIS A 272 -2.60 9.83 6.61
C HIS A 272 -2.73 8.34 6.98
N ILE A 273 -1.95 7.85 7.93
CA ILE A 273 -2.07 6.50 8.47
C ILE A 273 -2.94 6.55 9.73
N ASP A 274 -4.09 5.89 9.69
CA ASP A 274 -5.05 5.87 10.81
C ASP A 274 -4.62 4.95 11.96
N LEU A 275 -3.73 3.98 11.68
CA LEU A 275 -3.18 3.06 12.68
C LEU A 275 -2.10 3.79 13.49
N ASP A 276 -2.31 3.92 14.78
CA ASP A 276 -1.35 4.51 15.71
C ASP A 276 -0.41 3.43 16.29
N LEU A 277 0.85 3.44 15.87
CA LEU A 277 1.83 2.41 16.23
C LEU A 277 2.07 2.30 17.75
N GLU A 278 2.15 3.43 18.44
CA GLU A 278 2.44 3.50 19.87
C GLU A 278 1.21 3.11 20.70
N LYS A 279 0.04 3.61 20.32
CA LYS A 279 -1.23 3.26 20.98
C LYS A 279 -1.54 1.76 20.88
N GLU A 280 -1.28 1.16 19.72
CA GLU A 280 -1.45 -0.28 19.50
C GLU A 280 -0.26 -1.10 20.04
N GLY A 281 0.82 -0.43 20.47
CA GLY A 281 2.01 -1.07 21.00
C GLY A 281 2.74 -1.96 20.00
N ILE A 282 2.79 -1.54 18.73
CA ILE A 282 3.39 -2.32 17.63
C ILE A 282 4.65 -1.69 17.07
N GLY A 283 5.02 -0.50 17.55
CA GLY A 283 6.20 0.20 17.04
C GLY A 283 6.33 1.60 17.62
N LEU A 284 7.24 2.37 17.03
CA LEU A 284 7.63 3.71 17.47
C LEU A 284 7.48 4.69 16.30
N TRP A 285 6.97 5.89 16.61
CA TRP A 285 6.94 6.99 15.68
C TRP A 285 8.21 7.83 15.75
N VAL A 286 8.66 8.33 14.61
CA VAL A 286 9.73 9.32 14.48
C VAL A 286 9.24 10.48 13.63
N GLU A 287 9.52 11.71 14.02
CA GLU A 287 9.09 12.87 13.22
C GLU A 287 9.89 12.98 11.91
N PRO A 288 9.33 13.59 10.84
CA PRO A 288 10.04 13.76 9.58
C PRO A 288 11.38 14.47 9.74
N GLY A 289 12.47 13.85 9.23
CA GLY A 289 13.83 14.41 9.30
C GLY A 289 14.50 14.36 10.68
N ASP A 290 13.86 13.79 11.69
CA ASP A 290 14.41 13.70 13.05
C ASP A 290 15.45 12.58 13.17
N LEU A 291 16.72 12.96 12.97
CA LEU A 291 17.86 12.06 13.12
C LEU A 291 17.99 11.50 14.53
N ALA A 292 17.81 12.35 15.55
CA ALA A 292 17.95 11.95 16.95
C ALA A 292 16.83 10.98 17.36
N GLY A 293 15.61 11.24 16.93
CA GLY A 293 14.48 10.34 17.15
C GLY A 293 14.70 8.95 16.51
N TRP A 294 15.26 8.88 15.30
CA TRP A 294 15.66 7.60 14.69
C TRP A 294 16.71 6.87 15.52
N GLN A 295 17.75 7.58 15.98
CA GLN A 295 18.81 6.99 16.83
C GLN A 295 18.23 6.45 18.14
N GLN A 296 17.38 7.21 18.80
CA GLN A 296 16.73 6.82 20.05
C GLN A 296 15.82 5.60 19.87
N ALA A 297 14.99 5.59 18.84
CA ALA A 297 14.06 4.47 18.56
C ALA A 297 14.83 3.16 18.24
N ILE A 298 15.88 3.24 17.43
CA ILE A 298 16.72 2.08 17.10
C ILE A 298 17.42 1.56 18.37
N ALA A 299 18.07 2.45 19.14
CA ALA A 299 18.76 2.10 20.37
C ALA A 299 17.81 1.50 21.42
N TYR A 300 16.60 2.04 21.52
CA TYR A 300 15.56 1.52 22.43
C TYR A 300 15.23 0.07 22.12
N LEU A 301 14.88 -0.26 20.86
CA LEU A 301 14.53 -1.63 20.49
C LEU A 301 15.69 -2.62 20.62
N LEU A 302 16.92 -2.17 20.41
CA LEU A 302 18.12 -2.99 20.63
C LEU A 302 18.35 -3.28 22.12
N ALA A 303 18.10 -2.30 22.97
CA ALA A 303 18.26 -2.45 24.42
C ALA A 303 17.11 -3.24 25.08
N HIS A 304 15.94 -3.36 24.40
CA HIS A 304 14.74 -4.00 24.93
C HIS A 304 14.21 -5.09 23.96
N PRO A 305 14.97 -6.17 23.72
CA PRO A 305 14.63 -7.18 22.72
C PRO A 305 13.32 -7.93 23.03
N GLU A 306 13.00 -8.12 24.31
CA GLU A 306 11.73 -8.75 24.70
C GLU A 306 10.52 -7.86 24.39
N GLU A 307 10.64 -6.54 24.62
CA GLU A 307 9.58 -5.60 24.25
C GLU A 307 9.46 -5.49 22.73
N ALA A 308 10.56 -5.47 21.98
CA ALA A 308 10.55 -5.51 20.53
C ALA A 308 9.84 -6.78 20.00
N ALA A 309 10.09 -7.93 20.60
CA ALA A 309 9.38 -9.17 20.25
C ALA A 309 7.89 -9.09 20.58
N ALA A 310 7.53 -8.53 21.72
CA ALA A 310 6.14 -8.33 22.14
C ALA A 310 5.40 -7.35 21.19
N MET A 311 6.05 -6.26 20.76
CA MET A 311 5.52 -5.35 19.73
C MET A 311 5.24 -6.09 18.42
N GLY A 312 6.18 -6.93 17.98
CA GLY A 312 6.01 -7.75 16.77
C GLY A 312 4.82 -8.73 16.88
N ALA A 313 4.67 -9.38 18.03
CA ALA A 313 3.55 -10.30 18.29
C ALA A 313 2.20 -9.56 18.26
N ARG A 314 2.10 -8.36 18.86
CA ARG A 314 0.91 -7.51 18.78
C ARG A 314 0.61 -7.08 17.35
N ALA A 315 1.65 -6.71 16.57
CA ALA A 315 1.51 -6.35 15.17
C ALA A 315 0.92 -7.50 14.34
N ARG A 316 1.42 -8.72 14.53
CA ARG A 316 0.87 -9.92 13.88
C ARG A 316 -0.57 -10.19 14.30
N TYR A 317 -0.88 -10.10 15.57
CA TYR A 317 -2.25 -10.27 16.06
C TYR A 317 -3.24 -9.27 15.45
N LEU A 318 -2.84 -8.01 15.28
CA LEU A 318 -3.67 -7.01 14.59
C LEU A 318 -3.92 -7.37 13.12
N CYS A 319 -2.93 -7.91 12.42
CA CYS A 319 -3.15 -8.44 11.07
C CYS A 319 -4.17 -9.58 11.08
N GLU A 320 -4.05 -10.54 11.99
CA GLU A 320 -4.96 -11.69 12.07
C GLU A 320 -6.39 -11.30 12.40
N THR A 321 -6.58 -10.27 13.22
CA THR A 321 -7.91 -9.91 13.75
C THR A 321 -8.56 -8.73 13.04
N LYS A 322 -7.78 -7.89 12.34
CA LYS A 322 -8.32 -6.64 11.75
C LYS A 322 -7.77 -6.33 10.34
N TYR A 323 -6.45 -6.44 10.14
CA TYR A 323 -5.82 -5.96 8.92
C TYR A 323 -5.43 -7.11 7.99
N ASN A 324 -6.39 -8.00 7.67
CA ASN A 324 -6.20 -9.11 6.73
C ASN A 324 -7.06 -8.97 5.48
N LEU A 325 -6.68 -9.72 4.44
CA LEU A 325 -7.33 -9.66 3.14
C LEU A 325 -8.79 -10.13 3.19
N ASP A 326 -9.14 -11.09 4.06
CA ASP A 326 -10.51 -11.62 4.16
C ASP A 326 -11.47 -10.53 4.70
N ILE A 327 -11.06 -9.79 5.74
CA ILE A 327 -11.84 -8.68 6.30
C ILE A 327 -11.98 -7.56 5.27
N PHE A 328 -10.87 -7.21 4.59
CA PHE A 328 -10.89 -6.24 3.49
C PHE A 328 -11.88 -6.65 2.40
N THR A 329 -11.77 -7.88 1.92
CA THR A 329 -12.61 -8.38 0.81
C THR A 329 -14.07 -8.53 1.21
N ASN A 330 -14.36 -8.99 2.43
CA ASN A 330 -15.72 -9.05 2.95
C ASN A 330 -16.39 -7.65 2.99
N THR A 331 -15.65 -6.63 3.41
CA THR A 331 -16.16 -5.24 3.43
C THR A 331 -16.37 -4.71 2.02
N LEU A 332 -15.41 -4.96 1.11
CA LEU A 332 -15.53 -4.63 -0.31
C LEU A 332 -16.74 -5.32 -0.94
N ALA A 333 -16.91 -6.63 -0.76
CA ALA A 333 -18.01 -7.40 -1.31
C ALA A 333 -19.38 -6.89 -0.84
N ARG A 334 -19.51 -6.58 0.46
CA ARG A 334 -20.75 -5.96 0.99
C ARG A 334 -21.05 -4.62 0.32
N THR A 335 -20.04 -3.81 0.07
CA THR A 335 -20.23 -2.53 -0.65
C THR A 335 -20.65 -2.76 -2.08
N LEU A 336 -19.97 -3.64 -2.83
CA LEU A 336 -20.31 -3.94 -4.22
C LEU A 336 -21.76 -4.47 -4.38
N LYS A 337 -22.20 -5.33 -3.47
CA LYS A 337 -23.57 -5.89 -3.47
C LYS A 337 -24.66 -4.87 -3.08
N ARG A 338 -24.32 -3.75 -2.45
CA ARG A 338 -25.29 -2.71 -2.04
C ARG A 338 -25.51 -1.63 -3.09
N VAL A 339 -24.60 -1.50 -4.03
CA VAL A 339 -24.73 -0.49 -5.08
C VAL A 339 -25.89 -0.87 -6.00
N PRO A 340 -26.89 0.00 -6.24
CA PRO A 340 -28.03 -0.31 -7.09
C PRO A 340 -27.59 -0.61 -8.52
N VAL A 341 -28.03 -1.73 -9.07
CA VAL A 341 -27.81 -2.13 -10.47
C VAL A 341 -28.73 -1.35 -11.42
#